data_f2e74ff8875f86009fa532f3586af1bc
#
_entry.id   f2e74ff8875f86009fa532f3586af1bc
#
_cell.length_a   1.000
_cell.length_b   1.000
_cell.length_c   1.000
_cell.angle_alpha   90.00
_cell.angle_beta   90.00
_cell.angle_gamma   90.00
#
_symmetry.space_group_name_H-M   'P 1'
#
loop_
_entity.id
_entity.type
_entity.pdbx_description
1 polymer ?
#
loop_
_entity_poly.entity_id
_entity_poly.type
_entity_poly.pdbx_seq_one_letter_code
_entity_poly.pdbx_strand_id
1 'polypeptide(L)'
;LLEASLSGKPILFSKWSGHIDFLPATLSTALDGTMIGVPKASFPKDMFVDGMGWFAVNYGKAMNLMRDVYDNYNKYKPIFQHLGKSNTHKFTRSKMGEKFVKIVDEMIAGTPKQVNIKLPKLKKIDGGQTGAIKPPTGLPKLKKA
;
A
#
# COMPACT_ATOMS: atom_id res chain seq x y z
N LEU A 1 7.42 15.06 0.48
CA LEU A 1 7.76 15.13 -0.96
C LEU A 1 6.62 15.67 -1.81
N LEU A 2 5.35 15.23 -1.60
CA LEU A 2 4.20 15.77 -2.36
C LEU A 2 4.10 17.30 -2.20
N GLU A 3 4.10 17.79 -0.97
CA GLU A 3 4.07 19.23 -0.67
C GLU A 3 5.24 19.97 -1.31
N ALA A 4 6.44 19.38 -1.27
CA ALA A 4 7.60 19.96 -1.94
C ALA A 4 7.38 20.03 -3.47
N SER A 5 6.74 19.03 -4.08
CA SER A 5 6.45 19.04 -5.51
C SER A 5 5.52 20.17 -5.93
N LEU A 6 4.60 20.58 -5.04
CA LEU A 6 3.68 21.71 -5.29
C LEU A 6 4.38 23.06 -5.32
N SER A 7 5.56 23.18 -4.71
CA SER A 7 6.34 24.42 -4.71
C SER A 7 6.97 24.76 -6.07
N GLY A 8 6.97 23.82 -7.01
CA GLY A 8 7.58 23.97 -8.33
C GLY A 8 9.10 24.11 -8.33
N LYS A 9 9.75 23.72 -7.22
CA LYS A 9 11.22 23.68 -7.11
C LYS A 9 11.76 22.32 -7.51
N PRO A 10 12.96 22.23 -8.08
CA PRO A 10 13.61 20.96 -8.37
C PRO A 10 13.77 20.09 -7.14
N ILE A 11 13.43 18.80 -7.26
CA ILE A 11 13.48 17.82 -6.19
C ILE A 11 14.34 16.66 -6.67
N LEU A 12 15.29 16.24 -5.84
CA LEU A 12 16.01 14.98 -6.01
C LEU A 12 15.33 13.92 -5.14
N PHE A 13 15.04 12.78 -5.71
CA PHE A 13 14.30 11.71 -5.03
C PHE A 13 14.78 10.34 -5.48
N SER A 14 14.62 9.34 -4.64
CA SER A 14 14.93 7.96 -4.99
C SER A 14 13.93 7.41 -6.01
N LYS A 15 14.40 6.65 -6.99
CA LYS A 15 13.58 6.04 -8.04
C LYS A 15 12.82 4.81 -7.53
N TRP A 16 12.25 4.90 -6.32
CA TRP A 16 11.60 3.79 -5.65
C TRP A 16 10.61 4.26 -4.59
N SER A 17 9.58 3.44 -4.33
CA SER A 17 8.55 3.67 -3.32
C SER A 17 7.39 4.56 -3.79
N GLY A 18 6.37 4.75 -2.95
CA GLY A 18 5.10 5.39 -3.30
C GLY A 18 5.16 6.84 -3.79
N HIS A 19 6.27 7.54 -3.59
CA HIS A 19 6.40 8.89 -4.13
C HIS A 19 6.60 8.95 -5.66
N ILE A 20 6.88 7.83 -6.32
CA ILE A 20 6.91 7.76 -7.80
C ILE A 20 5.54 7.99 -8.44
N ASP A 21 4.46 7.90 -7.68
CA ASP A 21 3.10 8.20 -8.15
C ASP A 21 2.92 9.69 -8.52
N PHE A 22 3.64 10.58 -7.84
CA PHE A 22 3.59 12.02 -8.07
C PHE A 22 4.94 12.63 -8.48
N LEU A 23 6.03 11.88 -8.38
CA LEU A 23 7.36 12.21 -8.91
C LEU A 23 7.77 11.11 -9.90
N PRO A 24 7.46 11.23 -11.21
CA PRO A 24 7.72 10.18 -12.17
C PRO A 24 9.19 9.76 -12.21
N ALA A 25 9.45 8.46 -12.16
CA ALA A 25 10.80 7.89 -12.19
C ALA A 25 11.59 8.20 -13.50
N THR A 26 10.90 8.74 -14.51
CA THR A 26 11.48 9.22 -15.78
C THR A 26 12.10 10.61 -15.67
N LEU A 27 11.87 11.33 -14.56
CA LEU A 27 12.51 12.63 -14.35
C LEU A 27 14.04 12.47 -14.23
N SER A 28 14.75 13.42 -14.81
CA SER A 28 16.23 13.42 -14.80
C SER A 28 16.82 13.60 -13.38
N THR A 29 16.00 14.00 -12.40
CA THR A 29 16.39 14.14 -11.00
C THR A 29 16.05 12.91 -10.14
N ALA A 30 15.53 11.83 -10.75
CA ALA A 30 15.31 10.56 -10.09
C ALA A 30 16.65 9.83 -9.89
N LEU A 31 16.98 9.53 -8.64
CA LEU A 31 18.22 8.88 -8.23
C LEU A 31 18.12 7.37 -8.38
N ASP A 32 19.01 6.80 -9.17
CA ASP A 32 19.16 5.35 -9.29
C ASP A 32 19.75 4.75 -8.01
N GLY A 33 19.42 3.49 -7.78
CA GLY A 33 19.91 2.72 -6.64
C GLY A 33 19.57 1.24 -6.77
N THR A 34 19.83 0.49 -5.72
CA THR A 34 19.56 -0.94 -5.64
C THR A 34 18.91 -1.29 -4.31
N MET A 35 18.09 -2.36 -4.31
CA MET A 35 17.60 -2.93 -3.06
C MET A 35 18.72 -3.67 -2.36
N ILE A 36 18.98 -3.34 -1.12
CA ILE A 36 19.94 -4.04 -0.25
C ILE A 36 19.25 -4.53 1.01
N GLY A 37 19.71 -5.67 1.55
CA GLY A 37 19.20 -6.18 2.81
C GLY A 37 19.48 -5.24 3.97
N VAL A 38 18.53 -5.10 4.86
CA VAL A 38 18.70 -4.26 6.06
C VAL A 38 19.60 -4.97 7.05
N PRO A 39 20.69 -4.34 7.55
CA PRO A 39 21.53 -4.92 8.57
C PRO A 39 20.74 -5.11 9.89
N LYS A 40 20.84 -6.30 10.49
CA LYS A 40 20.15 -6.61 11.76
C LYS A 40 20.43 -5.61 12.88
N ALA A 41 21.63 -5.03 12.91
CA ALA A 41 22.01 -4.01 13.87
C ALA A 41 21.27 -2.67 13.74
N SER A 42 20.61 -2.42 12.60
CA SER A 42 19.92 -1.16 12.32
C SER A 42 18.48 -1.12 12.84
N PHE A 43 17.97 -2.24 13.38
CA PHE A 43 16.60 -2.36 13.87
C PHE A 43 16.51 -2.76 15.33
N PRO A 44 15.51 -2.29 16.07
CA PRO A 44 15.14 -2.86 17.36
C PRO A 44 14.82 -4.36 17.20
N LYS A 45 15.21 -5.18 18.16
CA LYS A 45 15.12 -6.64 18.08
C LYS A 45 13.74 -7.17 17.68
N ASP A 46 12.67 -6.49 18.10
CA ASP A 46 11.29 -6.94 17.90
C ASP A 46 10.64 -6.43 16.60
N MET A 47 11.35 -5.63 15.80
CA MET A 47 10.85 -5.06 14.55
C MET A 47 11.51 -5.65 13.29
N PHE A 48 12.47 -6.54 13.47
CA PHE A 48 13.19 -7.15 12.34
C PHE A 48 12.41 -8.33 11.78
N VAL A 49 12.11 -8.27 10.49
CA VAL A 49 11.56 -9.39 9.72
C VAL A 49 12.61 -9.82 8.72
N ASP A 50 12.89 -11.13 8.64
CA ASP A 50 13.86 -11.66 7.69
C ASP A 50 13.43 -11.33 6.24
N GLY A 51 14.43 -10.93 5.43
CA GLY A 51 14.17 -10.53 4.05
C GLY A 51 13.80 -9.06 3.85
N MET A 52 13.73 -8.25 4.90
CA MET A 52 13.54 -6.80 4.75
C MET A 52 14.68 -6.17 3.96
N GLY A 53 14.32 -5.26 3.08
CA GLY A 53 15.26 -4.49 2.29
C GLY A 53 14.91 -3.01 2.25
N TRP A 54 15.90 -2.19 1.99
CA TRP A 54 15.70 -0.77 1.67
C TRP A 54 16.38 -0.41 0.36
N PHE A 55 15.94 0.69 -0.23
CA PHE A 55 16.54 1.19 -1.46
C PHE A 55 17.77 2.04 -1.12
N ALA A 56 18.93 1.57 -1.54
CA ALA A 56 20.20 2.29 -1.40
C ALA A 56 20.49 3.09 -2.66
N VAL A 57 20.49 4.40 -2.53
CA VAL A 57 20.81 5.33 -3.62
C VAL A 57 22.30 5.29 -3.95
N ASN A 58 22.64 5.44 -5.23
CA ASN A 58 24.03 5.63 -5.65
C ASN A 58 24.50 7.04 -5.25
N TYR A 59 25.29 7.13 -4.19
CA TYR A 59 25.75 8.40 -3.63
C TYR A 59 26.60 9.23 -4.59
N GLY A 60 27.45 8.57 -5.41
CA GLY A 60 28.27 9.27 -6.40
C GLY A 60 27.41 9.96 -7.46
N LYS A 61 26.38 9.26 -7.97
CA LYS A 61 25.40 9.87 -8.89
C LYS A 61 24.59 10.97 -8.20
N ALA A 62 24.22 10.78 -6.94
CA ALA A 62 23.49 11.79 -6.18
C ALA A 62 24.29 13.09 -6.02
N MET A 63 25.57 12.99 -5.66
CA MET A 63 26.47 14.15 -5.56
C MET A 63 26.57 14.93 -6.88
N ASN A 64 26.81 14.21 -7.99
CA ASN A 64 26.92 14.82 -9.30
C ASN A 64 25.61 15.51 -9.71
N LEU A 65 24.46 14.85 -9.46
CA LEU A 65 23.16 15.40 -9.80
C LEU A 65 22.80 16.63 -8.93
N MET A 66 23.17 16.63 -7.65
CA MET A 66 23.00 17.79 -6.77
C MET A 66 23.77 19.00 -7.31
N ARG A 67 25.02 18.78 -7.76
CA ARG A 67 25.84 19.83 -8.37
C ARG A 67 25.22 20.32 -9.68
N ASP A 68 24.80 19.39 -10.57
CA ASP A 68 24.20 19.75 -11.85
C ASP A 68 22.89 20.56 -11.66
N VAL A 69 22.03 20.16 -10.72
CA VAL A 69 20.80 20.90 -10.42
C VAL A 69 21.10 22.29 -9.86
N TYR A 70 22.14 22.42 -9.04
CA TYR A 70 22.56 23.71 -8.53
C TYR A 70 23.09 24.64 -9.64
N ASP A 71 24.01 24.14 -10.45
CA ASP A 71 24.67 24.91 -11.52
C ASP A 71 23.69 25.25 -12.66
N ASN A 72 22.74 24.35 -12.94
CA ASN A 72 21.79 24.44 -14.05
C ASN A 72 20.32 24.60 -13.57
N TYR A 73 20.09 25.27 -12.45
CA TYR A 73 18.77 25.39 -11.83
C TYR A 73 17.65 25.84 -12.80
N ASN A 74 17.94 26.79 -13.67
CA ASN A 74 16.98 27.31 -14.63
C ASN A 74 16.54 26.28 -15.69
N LYS A 75 17.33 25.25 -15.96
CA LYS A 75 16.96 24.12 -16.83
C LYS A 75 15.90 23.22 -16.16
N TYR A 76 16.03 23.01 -14.86
CA TYR A 76 15.15 22.10 -14.12
C TYR A 76 13.85 22.76 -13.65
N LYS A 77 13.91 24.04 -13.28
CA LYS A 77 12.76 24.79 -12.72
C LYS A 77 11.48 24.66 -13.53
N PRO A 78 11.44 24.87 -14.87
CA PRO A 78 10.19 24.79 -15.64
C PRO A 78 9.54 23.41 -15.57
N ILE A 79 10.34 22.33 -15.55
CA ILE A 79 9.87 20.95 -15.47
C ILE A 79 9.10 20.75 -14.15
N PHE A 80 9.68 21.20 -13.05
CA PHE A 80 9.06 21.05 -11.74
C PHE A 80 7.89 22.01 -11.51
N GLN A 81 7.90 23.18 -12.11
CA GLN A 81 6.73 24.07 -12.13
C GLN A 81 5.53 23.43 -12.86
N HIS A 82 5.78 22.79 -14.00
CA HIS A 82 4.74 22.05 -14.73
C HIS A 82 4.23 20.87 -13.91
N LEU A 83 5.13 20.09 -13.32
CA LEU A 83 4.79 18.97 -12.44
C LEU A 83 3.98 19.43 -11.22
N GLY A 84 4.39 20.52 -10.58
CA GLY A 84 3.67 21.08 -9.43
C GLY A 84 2.24 21.46 -9.77
N LYS A 85 2.02 22.14 -10.89
CA LYS A 85 0.67 22.44 -11.40
C LYS A 85 -0.15 21.16 -11.62
N SER A 86 0.43 20.15 -12.26
CA SER A 86 -0.26 18.87 -12.48
C SER A 86 -0.63 18.21 -11.14
N ASN A 87 0.29 18.16 -10.17
CA ASN A 87 0.06 17.56 -8.87
C ASN A 87 -0.99 18.31 -8.05
N THR A 88 -1.04 19.66 -8.14
CA THR A 88 -2.08 20.48 -7.52
C THR A 88 -3.49 20.06 -7.96
N HIS A 89 -3.66 19.63 -9.21
CA HIS A 89 -4.97 19.15 -9.69
C HIS A 89 -5.26 17.68 -9.37
N LYS A 90 -4.22 16.84 -9.35
CA LYS A 90 -4.39 15.37 -9.19
C LYS A 90 -4.49 14.92 -7.74
N PHE A 91 -3.78 15.59 -6.84
CA PHE A 91 -3.60 15.17 -5.44
C PHE A 91 -4.29 16.12 -4.44
N THR A 92 -5.43 16.68 -4.81
CA THR A 92 -6.28 17.42 -3.86
C THR A 92 -6.94 16.47 -2.86
N ARG A 93 -7.31 16.98 -1.70
CA ARG A 93 -8.08 16.23 -0.70
C ARG A 93 -9.37 15.64 -1.28
N SER A 94 -10.07 16.40 -2.12
CA SER A 94 -11.30 15.92 -2.79
C SER A 94 -11.01 14.74 -3.69
N LYS A 95 -10.02 14.84 -4.59
CA LYS A 95 -9.65 13.77 -5.51
C LYS A 95 -9.15 12.51 -4.81
N MET A 96 -8.41 12.67 -3.73
CA MET A 96 -7.98 11.53 -2.91
C MET A 96 -9.16 10.89 -2.18
N GLY A 97 -10.12 11.69 -1.69
CA GLY A 97 -11.37 11.20 -1.10
C GLY A 97 -12.22 10.41 -2.11
N GLU A 98 -12.43 10.92 -3.32
CA GLU A 98 -13.14 10.22 -4.39
C GLU A 98 -12.48 8.86 -4.72
N LYS A 99 -11.15 8.83 -4.85
CA LYS A 99 -10.39 7.61 -5.07
C LYS A 99 -10.55 6.60 -3.92
N PHE A 100 -10.47 7.08 -2.69
CA PHE A 100 -10.61 6.23 -1.51
C PHE A 100 -12.02 5.59 -1.46
N VAL A 101 -13.07 6.41 -1.63
CA VAL A 101 -14.46 5.91 -1.67
C VAL A 101 -14.62 4.85 -2.74
N LYS A 102 -14.12 5.09 -3.96
CA LYS A 102 -14.19 4.13 -5.05
C LYS A 102 -13.53 2.78 -4.70
N ILE A 103 -12.33 2.81 -4.11
CA ILE A 103 -11.62 1.59 -3.70
C ILE A 103 -12.41 0.83 -2.62
N VAL A 104 -12.96 1.56 -1.64
CA VAL A 104 -13.77 0.96 -0.56
C VAL A 104 -15.04 0.34 -1.13
N ASP A 105 -15.73 1.02 -2.01
CA ASP A 105 -16.96 0.51 -2.65
C ASP A 105 -16.68 -0.76 -3.47
N GLU A 106 -15.57 -0.79 -4.22
CA GLU A 106 -15.14 -1.97 -4.97
C GLU A 106 -14.82 -3.15 -4.03
N MET A 107 -14.16 -2.90 -2.90
CA MET A 107 -13.87 -3.93 -1.89
C MET A 107 -15.16 -4.46 -1.23
N ILE A 108 -16.09 -3.58 -0.87
CA ILE A 108 -17.37 -3.96 -0.25
C ILE A 108 -18.22 -4.75 -1.24
N ALA A 109 -18.25 -4.36 -2.51
CA ALA A 109 -19.00 -5.08 -3.55
C ALA A 109 -18.52 -6.53 -3.74
N GLY A 110 -17.21 -6.77 -3.51
CA GLY A 110 -16.60 -8.10 -3.56
C GLY A 110 -16.80 -8.95 -2.29
N THR A 111 -17.30 -8.36 -1.20
CA THR A 111 -17.49 -9.11 0.05
C THR A 111 -18.82 -9.89 0.04
N PRO A 112 -18.84 -11.14 0.55
CA PRO A 112 -20.08 -11.90 0.68
C PRO A 112 -21.11 -11.14 1.54
N LYS A 113 -22.29 -10.93 0.99
CA LYS A 113 -23.38 -10.33 1.76
C LYS A 113 -23.78 -11.26 2.89
N GLN A 114 -23.88 -10.73 4.10
CA GLN A 114 -24.36 -11.49 5.25
C GLN A 114 -25.78 -12.00 4.98
N VAL A 115 -25.94 -13.31 4.86
CA VAL A 115 -27.23 -13.94 4.70
C VAL A 115 -27.86 -14.08 6.09
N ASN A 116 -29.03 -13.51 6.30
CA ASN A 116 -29.82 -13.74 7.52
C ASN A 116 -30.26 -15.21 7.55
N ILE A 117 -29.52 -16.04 8.25
CA ILE A 117 -29.90 -17.44 8.48
C ILE A 117 -31.08 -17.45 9.44
N LYS A 118 -32.28 -17.70 8.93
CA LYS A 118 -33.44 -18.01 9.79
C LYS A 118 -33.22 -19.41 10.35
N LEU A 119 -32.73 -19.47 11.57
CA LEU A 119 -32.64 -20.75 12.28
C LEU A 119 -34.05 -21.35 12.41
N PRO A 120 -34.23 -22.64 12.15
CA PRO A 120 -35.49 -23.32 12.38
C PRO A 120 -35.84 -23.20 13.86
N LYS A 121 -37.09 -22.87 14.16
CA LYS A 121 -37.57 -22.82 15.54
C LYS A 121 -37.44 -24.22 16.13
N LEU A 122 -36.67 -24.34 17.22
CA LEU A 122 -36.58 -25.60 17.97
C LEU A 122 -38.00 -25.96 18.43
N LYS A 123 -38.50 -27.14 18.04
CA LYS A 123 -39.74 -27.70 18.61
C LYS A 123 -39.42 -28.09 20.04
N LYS A 124 -40.23 -27.55 21.00
CA LYS A 124 -40.19 -27.99 22.38
C LYS A 124 -40.46 -29.51 22.39
N ILE A 125 -39.54 -30.31 22.85
CA ILE A 125 -39.78 -31.72 23.11
C ILE A 125 -40.54 -31.75 24.41
N ASP A 126 -41.85 -31.99 24.32
CA ASP A 126 -42.68 -32.25 25.53
C ASP A 126 -42.12 -33.51 26.19
N GLY A 127 -41.70 -33.33 27.45
CA GLY A 127 -41.02 -34.34 28.24
C GLY A 127 -41.89 -35.58 28.53
N GLY A 128 -41.89 -36.50 27.62
CA GLY A 128 -42.53 -37.82 27.77
C GLY A 128 -41.74 -38.90 26.99
N GLN A 129 -40.93 -39.61 27.73
CA GLN A 129 -40.15 -40.80 27.45
C GLN A 129 -38.65 -40.61 27.26
N THR A 130 -37.93 -40.96 28.30
CA THR A 130 -36.49 -41.22 28.31
C THR A 130 -36.19 -42.51 27.50
N GLY A 131 -36.30 -42.41 26.18
CA GLY A 131 -35.72 -43.39 25.27
C GLY A 131 -34.29 -43.00 24.99
N ALA A 132 -33.31 -43.87 25.30
CA ALA A 132 -31.91 -43.64 25.04
C ALA A 132 -31.70 -43.29 23.55
N ILE A 133 -31.32 -42.04 23.27
CA ILE A 133 -30.95 -41.59 21.93
C ILE A 133 -29.63 -42.29 21.55
N LYS A 134 -29.66 -43.27 20.66
CA LYS A 134 -28.47 -43.81 20.05
C LYS A 134 -27.77 -42.67 19.24
N PRO A 135 -26.48 -42.44 19.46
CA PRO A 135 -25.76 -41.46 18.64
C PRO A 135 -25.78 -41.86 17.18
N PRO A 136 -25.90 -40.93 16.22
CA PRO A 136 -25.89 -41.25 14.82
C PRO A 136 -24.52 -41.86 14.43
N THR A 137 -24.54 -43.09 14.01
CA THR A 137 -23.39 -43.79 13.41
C THR A 137 -23.18 -43.27 12.00
N GLY A 138 -22.22 -42.37 11.84
CA GLY A 138 -21.83 -41.92 10.53
C GLY A 138 -21.43 -40.42 10.47
N LEU A 139 -20.31 -40.09 11.06
CA LEU A 139 -19.66 -38.78 10.73
C LEU A 139 -19.07 -38.89 9.32
N PRO A 140 -19.37 -37.94 8.41
CA PRO A 140 -18.74 -37.93 7.09
C PRO A 140 -17.23 -37.74 7.24
N LYS A 141 -16.44 -38.61 6.63
CA LYS A 141 -14.98 -38.47 6.61
C LYS A 141 -14.60 -37.24 5.82
N LEU A 142 -13.95 -36.29 6.48
CA LEU A 142 -13.31 -35.12 5.84
C LEU A 142 -12.26 -35.62 4.83
N LYS A 143 -12.44 -35.32 3.56
CA LYS A 143 -11.40 -35.51 2.56
C LYS A 143 -10.25 -34.53 2.88
N LYS A 144 -9.06 -35.10 3.12
CA LYS A 144 -7.83 -34.28 3.16
C LYS A 144 -7.61 -33.67 1.76
N ALA A 145 -7.39 -32.33 1.72
CA ALA A 145 -6.90 -31.66 0.55
C ALA A 145 -5.40 -31.92 0.39
#